data_2c40d418461d7ca208e4c78b4a77a4cc
#
_entry.id   2c40d418461d7ca208e4c78b4a77a4cc
#
_cell.length_a   1.000
_cell.length_b   1.000
_cell.length_c   1.000
_cell.angle_alpha   90.00
_cell.angle_beta   90.00
_cell.angle_gamma   90.00
#
_symmetry.space_group_name_H-M   'P 1'
#
loop_
_entity.id
_entity.type
_entity.pdbx_description
1 polymer ?
#
loop_
_entity_poly.entity_id
_entity_poly.type
_entity_poly.pdbx_seq_one_letter_code
_entity_poly.pdbx_strand_id
1 'polypeptide(L)'
;MTQVSVATMMSQRFRGYLPVVIDVETGGFNPRQDALLEIGATLLTMDEQGQLVPDQQFSAHITPFEGANVEQSALDFTGIRLDSPLRQQAAVSESDALGELFKQVRKAIKSHDCTRAILVGHNAAFDHGFLNAAIERCVIKRNPFHPFSSLDTASLSALAYGQTVLARACQAAGIPFDQQNAHSAGYDAERTATLFCSIINRYRDLGGWELTLREQAMEAREEEE
;
A
#
# COMPACT_ATOMS: atom_id res chain seq x y z
N MET A 1 -31.56 13.01 7.91
CA MET A 1 -30.43 12.25 7.30
C MET A 1 -29.28 12.31 8.29
N THR A 2 -28.94 11.18 8.88
CA THR A 2 -27.82 11.11 9.84
C THR A 2 -26.51 11.23 9.04
N GLN A 3 -25.71 12.24 9.33
CA GLN A 3 -24.42 12.45 8.66
C GLN A 3 -23.48 11.30 9.08
N VAL A 4 -23.18 10.39 8.15
CA VAL A 4 -22.24 9.29 8.37
C VAL A 4 -20.84 9.89 8.54
N SER A 5 -20.11 9.53 9.59
CA SER A 5 -18.76 10.04 9.81
C SER A 5 -17.80 9.49 8.74
N VAL A 6 -16.74 10.24 8.44
CA VAL A 6 -15.68 9.80 7.49
C VAL A 6 -15.07 8.45 7.93
N ALA A 7 -14.90 8.25 9.24
CA ALA A 7 -14.43 6.98 9.80
C ALA A 7 -15.36 5.80 9.44
N THR A 8 -16.67 6.00 9.60
CA THR A 8 -17.67 4.97 9.27
C THR A 8 -17.71 4.66 7.77
N MET A 9 -17.50 5.66 6.89
CA MET A 9 -17.44 5.43 5.44
C MET A 9 -16.27 4.53 5.03
N MET A 10 -15.10 4.67 5.65
CA MET A 10 -13.96 3.79 5.38
C MET A 10 -14.24 2.36 5.85
N SER A 11 -14.78 2.17 7.04
CA SER A 11 -15.07 0.85 7.61
C SER A 11 -16.17 0.08 6.87
N GLN A 12 -17.04 0.77 6.13
CA GLN A 12 -18.06 0.15 5.28
C GLN A 12 -17.50 -0.34 3.93
N ARG A 13 -16.24 -0.03 3.62
CA ARG A 13 -15.58 -0.38 2.37
C ARG A 13 -14.52 -1.44 2.59
N PHE A 14 -14.10 -2.14 1.55
CA PHE A 14 -13.03 -3.15 1.58
C PHE A 14 -13.21 -4.20 2.70
N ARG A 15 -14.45 -4.60 3.02
CA ARG A 15 -14.79 -5.52 4.13
C ARG A 15 -14.41 -4.97 5.52
N GLY A 16 -14.41 -3.67 5.70
CA GLY A 16 -13.95 -3.05 6.95
C GLY A 16 -12.43 -3.07 7.12
N TYR A 17 -11.68 -3.22 6.04
CA TYR A 17 -10.22 -3.14 6.06
C TYR A 17 -9.74 -1.77 5.60
N LEU A 18 -8.70 -1.26 6.26
CA LEU A 18 -8.03 -0.04 5.85
C LEU A 18 -7.04 -0.37 4.73
N PRO A 19 -7.17 0.19 3.52
CA PRO A 19 -6.14 0.05 2.50
C PRO A 19 -4.90 0.87 2.90
N VAL A 20 -3.74 0.21 2.86
CA VAL A 20 -2.43 0.82 3.11
C VAL A 20 -1.51 0.44 1.96
N VAL A 21 -1.01 1.45 1.27
CA VAL A 21 -0.10 1.21 0.14
C VAL A 21 1.29 0.93 0.68
N ILE A 22 1.90 -0.12 0.17
CA ILE A 22 3.28 -0.54 0.47
C ILE A 22 4.02 -0.70 -0.83
N ASP A 23 5.25 -0.22 -0.85
CA ASP A 23 6.23 -0.46 -1.88
C ASP A 23 7.58 -0.78 -1.24
N VAL A 24 8.35 -1.69 -1.82
CA VAL A 24 9.64 -2.12 -1.27
C VAL A 24 10.73 -2.12 -2.32
N GLU A 25 11.95 -1.69 -1.91
CA GLU A 25 13.16 -1.89 -2.67
C GLU A 25 14.00 -3.01 -2.03
N THR A 26 14.54 -3.90 -2.84
CA THR A 26 15.11 -5.16 -2.36
C THR A 26 16.45 -5.48 -3.00
N GLY A 27 17.20 -6.37 -2.38
CA GLY A 27 18.46 -6.89 -2.89
C GLY A 27 18.32 -8.02 -3.91
N GLY A 28 17.11 -8.35 -4.33
CA GLY A 28 16.80 -9.42 -5.28
C GLY A 28 15.34 -9.80 -5.24
N PHE A 29 14.97 -10.99 -5.74
CA PHE A 29 13.56 -11.40 -5.90
C PHE A 29 13.08 -12.43 -4.87
N ASN A 30 13.97 -12.99 -4.06
CA ASN A 30 13.62 -14.01 -3.09
C ASN A 30 13.46 -13.42 -1.69
N PRO A 31 12.23 -13.23 -1.17
CA PRO A 31 12.00 -12.56 0.11
C PRO A 31 12.58 -13.28 1.34
N ARG A 32 12.96 -14.55 1.21
CA ARG A 32 13.57 -15.31 2.31
C ARG A 32 15.09 -15.17 2.37
N GLN A 33 15.73 -14.80 1.26
CA GLN A 33 17.19 -14.76 1.13
C GLN A 33 17.70 -13.35 0.86
N ASP A 34 16.96 -12.57 0.09
CA ASP A 34 17.40 -11.27 -0.36
C ASP A 34 16.98 -10.18 0.65
N ALA A 35 17.84 -9.17 0.76
CA ALA A 35 17.64 -8.06 1.68
C ALA A 35 16.39 -7.24 1.31
N LEU A 36 15.59 -6.86 2.31
CA LEU A 36 14.71 -5.71 2.24
C LEU A 36 15.56 -4.46 2.46
N LEU A 37 15.65 -3.59 1.45
CA LEU A 37 16.52 -2.41 1.49
C LEU A 37 15.78 -1.11 1.82
N GLU A 38 14.57 -0.95 1.31
CA GLU A 38 13.69 0.17 1.64
C GLU A 38 12.25 -0.30 1.77
N ILE A 39 11.49 0.39 2.60
CA ILE A 39 10.05 0.27 2.66
C ILE A 39 9.43 1.65 2.64
N GLY A 40 8.50 1.84 1.71
CA GLY A 40 7.62 3.00 1.62
C GLY A 40 6.19 2.60 1.96
N ALA A 41 5.47 3.48 2.62
CA ALA A 41 4.05 3.29 2.87
C ALA A 41 3.28 4.60 2.74
N THR A 42 2.08 4.53 2.17
CA THR A 42 1.12 5.63 2.17
C THR A 42 -0.20 5.13 2.76
N LEU A 43 -0.59 5.72 3.88
CA LEU A 43 -1.88 5.50 4.49
C LEU A 43 -2.94 6.29 3.73
N LEU A 44 -4.16 5.75 3.67
CA LEU A 44 -5.26 6.38 2.96
C LEU A 44 -6.35 6.82 3.93
N THR A 45 -7.03 7.88 3.57
CA THR A 45 -8.23 8.36 4.27
C THR A 45 -9.34 8.68 3.27
N MET A 46 -10.49 9.11 3.75
CA MET A 46 -11.56 9.66 2.91
C MET A 46 -11.76 11.13 3.26
N ASP A 47 -12.01 11.96 2.26
CA ASP A 47 -12.42 13.33 2.45
C ASP A 47 -13.91 13.43 2.84
N GLU A 48 -14.39 14.65 3.07
CA GLU A 48 -15.78 14.91 3.47
C GLU A 48 -16.81 14.49 2.40
N GLN A 49 -16.38 14.36 1.14
CA GLN A 49 -17.19 13.89 0.02
C GLN A 49 -17.14 12.36 -0.13
N GLY A 50 -16.37 11.68 0.75
CA GLY A 50 -16.15 10.23 0.70
C GLY A 50 -15.24 9.78 -0.45
N GLN A 51 -14.45 10.69 -1.02
CA GLN A 51 -13.40 10.33 -1.97
C GLN A 51 -12.19 9.79 -1.20
N LEU A 52 -11.59 8.73 -1.72
CA LEU A 52 -10.37 8.17 -1.16
C LEU A 52 -9.18 9.05 -1.53
N VAL A 53 -8.38 9.43 -0.56
CA VAL A 53 -7.21 10.30 -0.74
C VAL A 53 -6.00 9.78 0.03
N PRO A 54 -4.75 10.02 -0.48
CA PRO A 54 -3.53 9.79 0.29
C PRO A 54 -3.51 10.67 1.55
N ASP A 55 -2.98 10.12 2.65
CA ASP A 55 -2.87 10.83 3.94
C ASP A 55 -1.40 10.81 4.42
N GLN A 56 -1.05 10.01 5.42
CA GLN A 56 0.27 9.97 6.00
C GLN A 56 1.22 9.09 5.19
N GLN A 57 2.45 9.55 5.06
CA GLN A 57 3.53 8.81 4.43
C GLN A 57 4.53 8.32 5.47
N PHE A 58 5.09 7.16 5.21
CA PHE A 58 6.19 6.57 5.94
C PHE A 58 7.24 6.06 4.95
N SER A 59 8.51 6.26 5.25
CA SER A 59 9.60 5.60 4.53
C SER A 59 10.75 5.29 5.47
N ALA A 60 11.46 4.20 5.21
CA ALA A 60 12.65 3.83 5.95
C ALA A 60 13.67 3.14 5.04
N HIS A 61 14.94 3.54 5.17
CA HIS A 61 16.05 2.74 4.71
C HIS A 61 16.29 1.61 5.70
N ILE A 62 16.52 0.41 5.19
CA ILE A 62 16.67 -0.79 6.02
C ILE A 62 18.08 -1.34 5.86
N THR A 63 18.70 -1.67 6.98
CA THR A 63 19.97 -2.39 7.03
C THR A 63 19.70 -3.85 6.67
N PRO A 64 20.42 -4.43 5.68
CA PRO A 64 20.31 -5.86 5.37
C PRO A 64 20.44 -6.73 6.62
N PHE A 65 19.61 -7.74 6.75
CA PHE A 65 19.71 -8.69 7.86
C PHE A 65 20.98 -9.55 7.73
N GLU A 66 21.45 -10.16 8.79
CA GLU A 66 22.64 -10.98 8.79
C GLU A 66 22.51 -12.17 7.84
N GLY A 67 23.44 -12.31 6.90
CA GLY A 67 23.42 -13.34 5.86
C GLY A 67 22.48 -13.05 4.68
N ALA A 68 21.89 -11.85 4.62
CA ALA A 68 21.07 -11.45 3.48
C ALA A 68 21.90 -11.41 2.19
N ASN A 69 21.32 -11.91 1.10
CA ASN A 69 21.86 -11.71 -0.23
C ASN A 69 21.49 -10.32 -0.76
N VAL A 70 22.41 -9.70 -1.50
CA VAL A 70 22.19 -8.46 -2.24
C VAL A 70 22.85 -8.61 -3.62
N GLU A 71 22.03 -8.68 -4.64
CA GLU A 71 22.48 -8.78 -6.02
C GLU A 71 22.93 -7.41 -6.54
N GLN A 72 24.06 -7.35 -7.20
CA GLN A 72 24.54 -6.10 -7.80
C GLN A 72 23.54 -5.55 -8.84
N SER A 73 22.92 -6.42 -9.61
CA SER A 73 21.87 -6.06 -10.57
C SER A 73 20.68 -5.34 -9.94
N ALA A 74 20.30 -5.72 -8.71
CA ALA A 74 19.23 -5.05 -7.96
C ALA A 74 19.66 -3.65 -7.52
N LEU A 75 20.90 -3.50 -7.04
CA LEU A 75 21.44 -2.18 -6.69
C LEU A 75 21.60 -1.27 -7.91
N ASP A 76 22.03 -1.80 -9.04
CA ASP A 76 22.17 -1.05 -10.29
C ASP A 76 20.81 -0.59 -10.82
N PHE A 77 19.76 -1.41 -10.64
CA PHE A 77 18.40 -1.10 -11.05
C PHE A 77 17.76 -0.02 -10.17
N THR A 78 17.88 -0.15 -8.85
CA THR A 78 17.29 0.78 -7.89
C THR A 78 18.12 2.04 -7.67
N GLY A 79 19.41 2.02 -8.04
CA GLY A 79 20.35 3.10 -7.72
C GLY A 79 20.74 3.16 -6.25
N ILE A 80 20.37 2.18 -5.44
CA ILE A 80 20.66 2.15 -4.00
C ILE A 80 22.16 1.94 -3.78
N ARG A 81 22.75 2.85 -3.00
CA ARG A 81 24.15 2.79 -2.59
C ARG A 81 24.26 2.46 -1.10
N LEU A 82 24.58 1.19 -0.81
CA LEU A 82 24.74 0.71 0.58
C LEU A 82 25.93 1.34 1.29
N ASP A 83 26.94 1.77 0.53
CA ASP A 83 28.15 2.44 1.02
C ASP A 83 27.97 3.94 1.28
N SER A 84 26.81 4.52 0.93
CA SER A 84 26.51 5.94 1.17
C SER A 84 26.51 6.25 2.66
N PRO A 85 27.33 7.22 3.14
CA PRO A 85 27.33 7.60 4.55
C PRO A 85 25.97 8.08 5.07
N LEU A 86 25.19 8.79 4.23
CA LEU A 86 23.85 9.27 4.60
C LEU A 86 22.91 8.09 4.82
N ARG A 87 22.96 7.08 3.92
CA ARG A 87 22.15 5.88 4.08
C ARG A 87 22.56 5.09 5.32
N GLN A 88 23.86 4.87 5.53
CA GLN A 88 24.36 4.14 6.70
C GLN A 88 23.95 4.79 8.03
N GLN A 89 23.86 6.12 8.06
CA GLN A 89 23.40 6.86 9.23
C GLN A 89 21.86 6.78 9.42
N ALA A 90 21.12 6.72 8.33
CA ALA A 90 19.64 6.76 8.36
C ALA A 90 18.99 5.35 8.40
N ALA A 91 19.71 4.31 7.96
CA ALA A 91 19.16 2.96 7.88
C ALA A 91 18.95 2.37 9.30
N VAL A 92 17.81 1.72 9.46
CA VAL A 92 17.39 1.06 10.69
C VAL A 92 17.22 -0.44 10.47
N SER A 93 17.05 -1.21 11.54
CA SER A 93 16.74 -2.63 11.41
C SER A 93 15.33 -2.85 10.84
N GLU A 94 15.08 -4.04 10.23
CA GLU A 94 13.72 -4.45 9.83
C GLU A 94 12.73 -4.34 11.01
N SER A 95 13.15 -4.74 12.19
CA SER A 95 12.32 -4.70 13.40
C SER A 95 11.90 -3.28 13.78
N ASP A 96 12.81 -2.32 13.71
CA ASP A 96 12.53 -0.92 14.05
C ASP A 96 11.62 -0.27 12.99
N ALA A 97 11.94 -0.48 11.69
CA ALA A 97 11.13 0.03 10.60
C ALA A 97 9.69 -0.51 10.66
N LEU A 98 9.52 -1.82 10.79
CA LEU A 98 8.21 -2.45 10.88
C LEU A 98 7.49 -2.09 12.18
N GLY A 99 8.21 -1.94 13.28
CA GLY A 99 7.65 -1.50 14.57
C GLY A 99 6.98 -0.14 14.47
N GLU A 100 7.66 0.84 13.87
CA GLU A 100 7.12 2.20 13.69
C GLU A 100 5.99 2.23 12.63
N LEU A 101 6.18 1.59 11.48
CA LEU A 101 5.12 1.47 10.47
C LEU A 101 3.84 0.86 11.06
N PHE A 102 3.95 -0.26 11.77
CA PHE A 102 2.79 -0.95 12.32
C PHE A 102 2.09 -0.18 13.44
N LYS A 103 2.83 0.67 14.16
CA LYS A 103 2.24 1.60 15.14
C LYS A 103 1.35 2.62 14.43
N GLN A 104 1.82 3.22 13.32
CA GLN A 104 1.05 4.17 12.53
C GLN A 104 -0.18 3.50 11.89
N VAL A 105 0.00 2.32 11.28
CA VAL A 105 -1.10 1.55 10.67
C VAL A 105 -2.17 1.19 11.71
N ARG A 106 -1.79 0.71 12.91
CA ARG A 106 -2.76 0.42 13.98
C ARG A 106 -3.51 1.64 14.48
N LYS A 107 -2.85 2.80 14.54
CA LYS A 107 -3.51 4.07 14.88
C LYS A 107 -4.55 4.43 13.81
N ALA A 108 -4.20 4.31 12.53
CA ALA A 108 -5.11 4.59 11.42
C ALA A 108 -6.28 3.60 11.35
N ILE A 109 -6.05 2.30 11.57
CA ILE A 109 -7.12 1.29 11.69
C ILE A 109 -8.16 1.73 12.73
N LYS A 110 -7.68 2.15 13.91
CA LYS A 110 -8.58 2.60 14.99
C LYS A 110 -9.31 3.89 14.66
N SER A 111 -8.66 4.86 14.01
CA SER A 111 -9.28 6.16 13.67
C SER A 111 -10.34 6.05 12.57
N HIS A 112 -10.28 4.98 11.76
CA HIS A 112 -11.24 4.72 10.68
C HIS A 112 -12.27 3.62 11.01
N ASP A 113 -12.34 3.17 12.27
CA ASP A 113 -13.22 2.08 12.72
C ASP A 113 -13.05 0.78 11.90
N CYS A 114 -11.85 0.59 11.33
CA CYS A 114 -11.51 -0.59 10.58
C CYS A 114 -11.04 -1.72 11.50
N THR A 115 -11.11 -2.96 11.01
CA THR A 115 -10.73 -4.15 11.78
C THR A 115 -9.27 -4.56 11.56
N ARG A 116 -8.73 -4.24 10.38
CA ARG A 116 -7.41 -4.67 9.90
C ARG A 116 -6.96 -3.79 8.74
N ALA A 117 -5.68 -3.82 8.39
CA ALA A 117 -5.18 -3.28 7.13
C ALA A 117 -5.24 -4.32 6.01
N ILE A 118 -5.45 -3.86 4.77
CA ILE A 118 -5.22 -4.62 3.55
C ILE A 118 -4.09 -3.94 2.77
N LEU A 119 -3.08 -4.73 2.38
CA LEU A 119 -1.97 -4.22 1.59
C LEU A 119 -2.46 -3.85 0.18
N VAL A 120 -2.06 -2.67 -0.28
CA VAL A 120 -2.18 -2.23 -1.67
C VAL A 120 -0.76 -2.10 -2.23
N GLY A 121 -0.49 -2.59 -3.43
CA GLY A 121 0.81 -2.47 -4.08
C GLY A 121 0.69 -2.54 -5.60
N HIS A 122 1.73 -2.16 -6.31
CA HIS A 122 1.81 -2.34 -7.76
C HIS A 122 2.60 -3.62 -8.07
N ASN A 123 1.92 -4.70 -8.41
CA ASN A 123 2.35 -6.10 -8.29
C ASN A 123 2.47 -6.54 -6.81
N ALA A 124 1.46 -6.25 -6.05
CA ALA A 124 1.37 -6.35 -4.58
C ALA A 124 1.85 -7.68 -3.96
N ALA A 125 1.86 -8.77 -4.71
CA ALA A 125 2.37 -10.07 -4.24
C ALA A 125 3.86 -10.01 -3.90
N PHE A 126 4.64 -9.19 -4.61
CA PHE A 126 6.05 -8.99 -4.36
C PHE A 126 6.29 -8.29 -3.02
N ASP A 127 5.69 -7.12 -2.83
CA ASP A 127 5.79 -6.34 -1.59
C ASP A 127 5.30 -7.11 -0.38
N HIS A 128 4.16 -7.80 -0.55
CA HIS A 128 3.56 -8.63 0.50
C HIS A 128 4.46 -9.80 0.89
N GLY A 129 5.16 -10.39 -0.09
CA GLY A 129 6.14 -11.46 0.14
C GLY A 129 7.30 -10.99 1.01
N PHE A 130 7.91 -9.86 0.70
CA PHE A 130 9.01 -9.26 1.47
C PHE A 130 8.56 -8.80 2.85
N LEU A 131 7.39 -8.15 2.95
CA LEU A 131 6.82 -7.74 4.23
C LEU A 131 6.59 -8.95 5.16
N ASN A 132 5.99 -10.03 4.64
CA ASN A 132 5.74 -11.22 5.43
C ASN A 132 7.05 -11.93 5.86
N ALA A 133 8.04 -12.02 4.97
CA ALA A 133 9.33 -12.60 5.32
C ALA A 133 10.06 -11.80 6.41
N ALA A 134 10.02 -10.46 6.35
CA ALA A 134 10.57 -9.60 7.39
C ALA A 134 9.81 -9.75 8.73
N ILE A 135 8.48 -9.87 8.70
CA ILE A 135 7.66 -10.15 9.88
C ILE A 135 8.06 -11.49 10.54
N GLU A 136 8.28 -12.53 9.73
CA GLU A 136 8.73 -13.84 10.21
C GLU A 136 10.12 -13.76 10.85
N ARG A 137 11.08 -13.12 10.17
CA ARG A 137 12.47 -12.93 10.70
C ARG A 137 12.47 -12.16 12.02
N CYS A 138 11.66 -11.11 12.10
CA CYS A 138 11.55 -10.27 13.31
C CYS A 138 10.63 -10.87 14.40
N VAL A 139 10.03 -12.03 14.18
CA VAL A 139 9.10 -12.70 15.10
C VAL A 139 7.96 -11.79 15.56
N ILE A 140 7.42 -10.97 14.66
CA ILE A 140 6.36 -10.01 14.99
C ILE A 140 5.00 -10.72 15.06
N LYS A 141 4.46 -10.85 16.28
CA LYS A 141 3.20 -11.59 16.55
C LYS A 141 1.93 -10.81 16.17
N ARG A 142 1.98 -9.48 16.14
CA ARG A 142 0.81 -8.61 15.92
C ARG A 142 0.93 -7.88 14.58
N ASN A 143 0.88 -8.63 13.48
CA ASN A 143 0.79 -8.07 12.14
C ASN A 143 -0.57 -7.38 11.94
N PRO A 144 -0.63 -6.06 11.62
CA PRO A 144 -1.88 -5.37 11.35
C PRO A 144 -2.48 -5.70 9.98
N PHE A 145 -1.70 -6.25 9.05
CA PHE A 145 -2.15 -6.55 7.70
C PHE A 145 -2.88 -7.89 7.61
N HIS A 146 -3.74 -8.00 6.61
CA HIS A 146 -4.30 -9.30 6.24
C HIS A 146 -3.19 -10.23 5.77
N PRO A 147 -3.15 -11.51 6.19
CA PRO A 147 -1.98 -12.37 5.99
C PRO A 147 -1.71 -12.74 4.52
N PHE A 148 -2.72 -12.70 3.64
CA PHE A 148 -2.61 -13.13 2.25
C PHE A 148 -3.47 -12.33 1.26
N SER A 149 -4.43 -11.51 1.70
CA SER A 149 -5.21 -10.67 0.79
C SER A 149 -4.51 -9.34 0.55
N SER A 150 -4.45 -8.93 -0.72
CA SER A 150 -3.94 -7.64 -1.14
C SER A 150 -4.79 -7.08 -2.28
N LEU A 151 -4.66 -5.79 -2.54
CA LEU A 151 -5.23 -5.10 -3.69
C LEU A 151 -4.08 -4.73 -4.64
N ASP A 152 -4.15 -5.23 -5.87
CA ASP A 152 -3.08 -5.05 -6.85
C ASP A 152 -3.43 -3.96 -7.85
N THR A 153 -2.66 -2.86 -7.83
CA THR A 153 -2.89 -1.72 -8.72
C THR A 153 -2.44 -1.99 -10.16
N ALA A 154 -1.55 -2.93 -10.43
CA ALA A 154 -1.23 -3.33 -11.80
C ALA A 154 -2.45 -3.95 -12.49
N SER A 155 -3.17 -4.83 -11.79
CA SER A 155 -4.41 -5.42 -12.27
C SER A 155 -5.54 -4.38 -12.41
N LEU A 156 -5.70 -3.51 -11.40
CA LEU A 156 -6.71 -2.46 -11.43
C LEU A 156 -6.45 -1.42 -12.53
N SER A 157 -5.19 -1.04 -12.76
CA SER A 157 -4.84 -0.09 -13.82
C SER A 157 -4.90 -0.70 -15.21
N ALA A 158 -4.66 -2.01 -15.34
CA ALA A 158 -4.95 -2.73 -16.59
C ALA A 158 -6.42 -2.60 -16.98
N LEU A 159 -7.33 -2.77 -16.01
CA LEU A 159 -8.76 -2.61 -16.22
C LEU A 159 -9.16 -1.16 -16.51
N ALA A 160 -8.65 -0.20 -15.72
CA ALA A 160 -9.10 1.19 -15.78
C ALA A 160 -8.44 2.01 -16.91
N TYR A 161 -7.18 1.70 -17.24
CA TYR A 161 -6.33 2.51 -18.14
C TYR A 161 -5.61 1.69 -19.21
N GLY A 162 -5.75 0.36 -19.24
CA GLY A 162 -5.05 -0.51 -20.19
C GLY A 162 -3.53 -0.57 -19.96
N GLN A 163 -3.05 -0.29 -18.74
CA GLN A 163 -1.62 -0.20 -18.40
C GLN A 163 -1.30 -1.05 -17.18
N THR A 164 -0.10 -1.66 -17.15
CA THR A 164 0.38 -2.50 -16.04
C THR A 164 1.71 -2.04 -15.45
N VAL A 165 2.33 -1.01 -16.03
CA VAL A 165 3.57 -0.40 -15.55
C VAL A 165 3.23 0.88 -14.84
N LEU A 166 3.67 1.07 -13.59
CA LEU A 166 3.28 2.18 -12.70
C LEU A 166 3.40 3.55 -13.39
N ALA A 167 4.57 3.86 -13.97
CA ALA A 167 4.80 5.14 -14.65
C ALA A 167 3.82 5.39 -15.80
N ARG A 168 3.52 4.35 -16.60
CA ARG A 168 2.56 4.43 -17.73
C ARG A 168 1.12 4.52 -17.24
N ALA A 169 0.79 3.82 -16.17
CA ALA A 169 -0.52 3.89 -15.54
C ALA A 169 -0.79 5.28 -14.95
N CYS A 170 0.20 5.86 -14.26
CA CYS A 170 0.15 7.23 -13.78
C CYS A 170 -0.03 8.22 -14.92
N GLN A 171 0.75 8.11 -15.99
CA GLN A 171 0.62 8.96 -17.19
C GLN A 171 -0.79 8.86 -17.80
N ALA A 172 -1.32 7.66 -17.98
CA ALA A 172 -2.65 7.43 -18.51
C ALA A 172 -3.78 7.97 -17.60
N ALA A 173 -3.53 8.01 -16.30
CA ALA A 173 -4.43 8.58 -15.29
C ALA A 173 -4.28 10.12 -15.15
N GLY A 174 -3.33 10.75 -15.85
CA GLY A 174 -3.03 12.19 -15.69
C GLY A 174 -2.27 12.51 -14.40
N ILE A 175 -1.64 11.53 -13.76
CA ILE A 175 -0.86 11.68 -12.53
C ILE A 175 0.60 11.96 -12.90
N PRO A 176 1.20 13.07 -12.43
CA PRO A 176 2.61 13.35 -12.66
C PRO A 176 3.51 12.22 -12.11
N PHE A 177 4.47 11.80 -12.91
CA PHE A 177 5.46 10.78 -12.53
C PHE A 177 6.86 11.25 -12.93
N ASP A 178 7.72 11.40 -11.92
CA ASP A 178 9.11 11.80 -12.12
C ASP A 178 10.02 10.57 -12.17
N GLN A 179 10.61 10.32 -13.33
CA GLN A 179 11.52 9.19 -13.56
C GLN A 179 12.79 9.26 -12.71
N GLN A 180 13.20 10.44 -12.25
CA GLN A 180 14.40 10.60 -11.42
C GLN A 180 14.17 10.12 -9.97
N ASN A 181 12.92 10.13 -9.52
CA ASN A 181 12.52 9.66 -8.21
C ASN A 181 11.98 8.21 -8.22
N ALA A 182 11.82 7.63 -9.41
CA ALA A 182 11.43 6.22 -9.56
C ALA A 182 12.44 5.30 -8.84
N HIS A 183 11.97 4.18 -8.34
CA HIS A 183 12.74 3.23 -7.53
C HIS A 183 13.20 3.80 -6.18
N SER A 184 12.41 4.71 -5.62
CA SER A 184 12.43 5.06 -4.21
C SER A 184 11.12 4.58 -3.60
N ALA A 185 11.19 3.67 -2.63
CA ALA A 185 10.00 3.04 -2.05
C ALA A 185 8.96 4.06 -1.54
N GLY A 186 9.41 5.17 -0.96
CA GLY A 186 8.51 6.25 -0.52
C GLY A 186 7.79 6.94 -1.66
N TYR A 187 8.49 7.24 -2.75
CA TYR A 187 7.90 7.87 -3.94
C TYR A 187 6.95 6.93 -4.67
N ASP A 188 7.36 5.67 -4.90
CA ASP A 188 6.55 4.72 -5.64
C ASP A 188 5.30 4.31 -4.84
N ALA A 189 5.38 4.22 -3.51
CA ALA A 189 4.21 4.07 -2.65
C ALA A 189 3.23 5.25 -2.75
N GLU A 190 3.73 6.50 -2.80
CA GLU A 190 2.88 7.68 -2.97
C GLU A 190 2.20 7.72 -4.34
N ARG A 191 2.94 7.42 -5.42
CA ARG A 191 2.38 7.36 -6.79
C ARG A 191 1.36 6.23 -6.91
N THR A 192 1.65 5.07 -6.35
CA THR A 192 0.72 3.94 -6.29
C THR A 192 -0.54 4.28 -5.50
N ALA A 193 -0.42 5.02 -4.40
CA ALA A 193 -1.55 5.50 -3.61
C ALA A 193 -2.45 6.45 -4.42
N THR A 194 -1.84 7.41 -5.09
CA THR A 194 -2.56 8.37 -5.95
C THR A 194 -3.29 7.65 -7.09
N LEU A 195 -2.62 6.68 -7.72
CA LEU A 195 -3.21 5.85 -8.77
C LEU A 195 -4.38 5.02 -8.25
N PHE A 196 -4.20 4.34 -7.12
CA PHE A 196 -5.26 3.56 -6.47
C PHE A 196 -6.48 4.43 -6.15
N CYS A 197 -6.28 5.58 -5.51
CA CYS A 197 -7.35 6.51 -5.20
C CYS A 197 -8.09 6.97 -6.46
N SER A 198 -7.36 7.33 -7.52
CA SER A 198 -7.93 7.73 -8.81
C SER A 198 -8.84 6.64 -9.40
N ILE A 199 -8.40 5.37 -9.40
CA ILE A 199 -9.17 4.25 -9.95
C ILE A 199 -10.44 4.02 -9.12
N ILE A 200 -10.29 3.96 -7.79
CA ILE A 200 -11.41 3.69 -6.87
C ILE A 200 -12.46 4.79 -6.91
N ASN A 201 -12.02 6.05 -6.93
CA ASN A 201 -12.93 7.20 -6.98
C ASN A 201 -13.65 7.26 -8.34
N ARG A 202 -12.93 7.06 -9.44
CA ARG A 202 -13.54 6.99 -10.78
C ARG A 202 -14.62 5.90 -10.86
N TYR A 203 -14.35 4.70 -10.32
CA TYR A 203 -15.34 3.63 -10.31
C TYR A 203 -16.57 4.00 -9.47
N ARG A 204 -16.37 4.66 -8.33
CA ARG A 204 -17.45 5.20 -7.49
C ARG A 204 -18.29 6.24 -8.25
N ASP A 205 -17.63 7.20 -8.93
CA ASP A 205 -18.32 8.27 -9.68
C ASP A 205 -19.16 7.72 -10.84
N LEU A 206 -18.81 6.53 -11.35
CA LEU A 206 -19.62 5.77 -12.30
C LEU A 206 -20.77 4.98 -11.63
N GLY A 207 -20.92 5.09 -10.32
CA GLY A 207 -21.98 4.43 -9.55
C GLY A 207 -21.69 2.99 -9.13
N GLY A 208 -20.45 2.46 -9.34
CA GLY A 208 -20.15 1.06 -9.16
C GLY A 208 -20.42 0.52 -7.75
N TRP A 209 -19.63 0.92 -6.76
CA TRP A 209 -19.77 0.38 -5.40
C TRP A 209 -21.08 0.81 -4.69
N GLU A 210 -21.49 2.06 -4.86
CA GLU A 210 -22.73 2.57 -4.24
C GLU A 210 -23.98 1.99 -4.87
N LEU A 211 -23.96 1.69 -6.18
CA LEU A 211 -25.06 0.99 -6.84
C LEU A 211 -25.25 -0.40 -6.25
N THR A 212 -24.17 -1.16 -6.08
CA THR A 212 -24.23 -2.52 -5.49
C THR A 212 -24.83 -2.51 -4.09
N LEU A 213 -24.48 -1.52 -3.26
CA LEU A 213 -25.05 -1.40 -1.92
C LEU A 213 -26.55 -1.02 -1.95
N ARG A 214 -26.98 -0.21 -2.91
CA ARG A 214 -28.39 0.15 -3.10
C ARG A 214 -29.20 -1.05 -3.57
N GLU A 215 -28.67 -1.83 -4.51
CA GLU A 215 -29.29 -3.05 -4.99
C GLU A 215 -29.47 -4.07 -3.87
N GLN A 216 -28.43 -4.33 -3.08
CA GLN A 216 -28.51 -5.21 -1.90
C GLN A 216 -29.51 -4.71 -0.84
N ALA A 217 -29.60 -3.39 -0.63
CA ALA A 217 -30.53 -2.81 0.30
C ALA A 217 -31.99 -2.87 -0.21
N MET A 218 -32.20 -2.89 -1.52
CA MET A 218 -33.53 -3.08 -2.12
C MET A 218 -33.95 -4.55 -2.05
N GLU A 219 -33.05 -5.48 -2.41
CA GLU A 219 -33.29 -6.92 -2.31
C GLU A 219 -33.65 -7.35 -0.88
N ALA A 220 -32.90 -6.86 0.14
CA ALA A 220 -33.18 -7.14 1.54
C ALA A 220 -34.54 -6.62 2.01
N ARG A 221 -35.08 -5.55 1.42
CA ARG A 221 -36.41 -5.02 1.74
C ARG A 221 -37.53 -5.83 1.08
N GLU A 222 -37.29 -6.33 -0.14
CA GLU A 222 -38.24 -7.18 -0.87
C GLU A 222 -38.37 -8.58 -0.22
N GLU A 223 -37.29 -9.06 0.46
CA GLU A 223 -37.33 -10.33 1.21
C GLU A 223 -38.07 -10.19 2.58
N GLU A 224 -38.22 -8.97 3.11
CA GLU A 224 -38.92 -8.70 4.37
C GLU A 224 -40.43 -8.40 4.17
N GLU A 225 -40.92 -8.19 2.94
CA GLU A 225 -42.34 -8.00 2.59
C GLU A 225 -42.97 -9.31 2.11
#